data_99d55f1223ca947884e79d088ddd94c7
#
_entry.id   99d55f1223ca947884e79d088ddd94c7
#
_cell.length_a   1.000
_cell.length_b   1.000
_cell.length_c   1.000
_cell.angle_alpha   90.00
_cell.angle_beta   90.00
_cell.angle_gamma   90.00
#
_symmetry.space_group_name_H-M   'P 1'
#
loop_
_entity.id
_entity.type
_entity.pdbx_description
1 polymer ?
#
loop_
_entity_poly.entity_id
_entity_poly.type
_entity_poly.pdbx_seq_one_letter_code
_entity_poly.pdbx_strand_id
1 'polypeptide(L)'
;TRRFAHGKPANNALLWGARGMGKSSLVKAVHATIQKEDKLAQPLLLIELAREDIATVGRLLTHLAALPANSILFCDDLSFDYDDAAYKSLKTVLDGGLAGRPANVLFYATSNRRHLLPRDMMENEQRAAIHSQEAIDEKVSLSDRFGLWLGFHRCDQDTYLAMVNGYLAEAGVKADENEVRAAALEWATTRGGRSGRVAWQFSQDFIGRST
;
A
#
# COMPACT_ATOMS: atom_id res chain seq x y z
N THR A 1 3.90 -11.45 5.89
CA THR A 1 3.13 -11.03 7.08
C THR A 1 2.96 -12.20 8.05
N ARG A 2 2.39 -13.37 7.65
CA ARG A 2 2.10 -14.51 8.55
C ARG A 2 3.33 -15.00 9.33
N ARG A 3 4.49 -15.14 8.68
CA ARG A 3 5.76 -15.49 9.36
C ARG A 3 6.11 -14.51 10.48
N PHE A 4 5.94 -13.21 10.24
CA PHE A 4 6.19 -12.17 11.22
C PHE A 4 5.22 -12.24 12.40
N ALA A 5 3.95 -12.48 12.14
CA ALA A 5 2.94 -12.66 13.19
C ALA A 5 3.30 -13.80 14.15
N HIS A 6 4.02 -14.81 13.66
CA HIS A 6 4.57 -15.93 14.47
C HIS A 6 5.98 -15.69 15.01
N GLY A 7 6.42 -14.43 15.09
CA GLY A 7 7.74 -14.06 15.66
C GLY A 7 8.94 -14.40 14.79
N LYS A 8 8.75 -14.66 13.48
CA LYS A 8 9.86 -14.95 12.56
C LYS A 8 10.21 -13.70 11.74
N PRO A 9 11.49 -13.49 11.39
CA PRO A 9 11.90 -12.35 10.56
C PRO A 9 11.14 -12.29 9.24
N ALA A 10 10.79 -11.05 8.82
CA ALA A 10 10.18 -10.77 7.53
C ALA A 10 10.64 -9.41 6.99
N ASN A 11 10.39 -9.20 5.69
CA ASN A 11 10.75 -7.96 5.01
C ASN A 11 9.68 -6.86 5.20
N ASN A 12 10.13 -5.63 5.20
CA ASN A 12 9.27 -4.48 4.97
C ASN A 12 8.63 -4.60 3.58
N ALA A 13 7.46 -4.03 3.37
CA ALA A 13 6.75 -4.14 2.10
C ALA A 13 6.34 -2.77 1.54
N LEU A 14 6.58 -2.59 0.25
CA LEU A 14 6.09 -1.47 -0.55
C LEU A 14 5.08 -1.99 -1.59
N LEU A 15 3.83 -1.56 -1.45
CA LEU A 15 2.76 -1.83 -2.41
C LEU A 15 2.62 -0.59 -3.31
N TRP A 16 3.00 -0.68 -4.57
CA TRP A 16 3.04 0.46 -5.47
C TRP A 16 2.14 0.27 -6.70
N GLY A 17 1.73 1.35 -7.34
CA GLY A 17 1.03 1.28 -8.62
C GLY A 17 -0.30 2.01 -8.66
N ALA A 18 -1.18 1.61 -9.58
CA ALA A 18 -2.39 2.34 -9.94
C ALA A 18 -3.31 2.62 -8.74
N ARG A 19 -3.91 3.81 -8.75
CA ARG A 19 -4.89 4.22 -7.72
C ARG A 19 -6.14 3.33 -7.77
N GLY A 20 -6.74 3.09 -6.60
CA GLY A 20 -7.98 2.34 -6.50
C GLY A 20 -7.87 0.84 -6.76
N MET A 21 -6.66 0.28 -6.83
CA MET A 21 -6.40 -1.15 -7.11
C MET A 21 -6.28 -2.02 -5.85
N GLY A 22 -6.70 -1.51 -4.68
CA GLY A 22 -6.80 -2.33 -3.47
C GLY A 22 -5.51 -2.46 -2.65
N LYS A 23 -4.46 -1.62 -2.87
CA LYS A 23 -3.20 -1.69 -2.11
C LYS A 23 -3.41 -1.67 -0.60
N SER A 24 -4.05 -0.63 -0.09
CA SER A 24 -4.33 -0.46 1.33
C SER A 24 -5.32 -1.51 1.85
N SER A 25 -6.31 -1.87 1.04
CA SER A 25 -7.28 -2.92 1.35
C SER A 25 -6.60 -4.27 1.53
N LEU A 26 -5.59 -4.60 0.72
CA LEU A 26 -4.83 -5.86 0.85
C LEU A 26 -4.10 -5.92 2.20
N VAL A 27 -3.45 -4.83 2.63
CA VAL A 27 -2.75 -4.80 3.93
C VAL A 27 -3.73 -5.05 5.07
N LYS A 28 -4.88 -4.35 5.06
CA LYS A 28 -5.93 -4.50 6.07
C LYS A 28 -6.56 -5.90 6.05
N ALA A 29 -6.83 -6.45 4.87
CA ALA A 29 -7.39 -7.79 4.71
C ALA A 29 -6.43 -8.88 5.20
N VAL A 30 -5.15 -8.80 4.86
CA VAL A 30 -4.13 -9.77 5.33
C VAL A 30 -4.00 -9.73 6.84
N HIS A 31 -4.00 -8.53 7.45
CA HIS A 31 -3.99 -8.40 8.91
C HIS A 31 -5.23 -9.05 9.55
N ALA A 32 -6.43 -8.72 9.06
CA ALA A 32 -7.69 -9.26 9.57
C ALA A 32 -7.76 -10.79 9.43
N THR A 33 -7.30 -11.33 8.29
CA THR A 33 -7.27 -12.78 8.06
C THR A 33 -6.36 -13.50 9.06
N ILE A 34 -5.15 -12.97 9.28
CA ILE A 34 -4.21 -13.56 10.25
C ILE A 34 -4.78 -13.51 11.68
N GLN A 35 -5.39 -12.39 12.06
CA GLN A 35 -6.03 -12.25 13.36
C GLN A 35 -7.17 -13.26 13.57
N LYS A 36 -7.91 -13.60 12.51
CA LYS A 36 -9.06 -14.52 12.57
C LYS A 36 -8.64 -15.98 12.54
N GLU A 37 -7.66 -16.31 11.70
CA GLU A 37 -7.33 -17.72 11.37
C GLU A 37 -6.18 -18.28 12.19
N ASP A 38 -5.22 -17.44 12.60
CA ASP A 38 -3.99 -17.90 13.24
C ASP A 38 -4.11 -17.83 14.78
N LYS A 39 -3.64 -18.87 15.46
CA LYS A 39 -3.40 -18.81 16.92
C LYS A 39 -2.05 -18.17 17.18
N LEU A 40 -2.06 -16.87 17.43
CA LEU A 40 -0.87 -16.09 17.67
C LEU A 40 -0.45 -16.16 19.15
N ALA A 41 0.84 -16.37 19.42
CA ALA A 41 1.40 -16.28 20.77
C ALA A 41 1.41 -14.84 21.32
N GLN A 42 1.50 -13.86 20.43
CA GLN A 42 1.46 -12.43 20.74
C GLN A 42 0.52 -11.73 19.76
N PRO A 43 -0.14 -10.63 20.17
CA PRO A 43 -0.98 -9.83 19.25
C PRO A 43 -0.20 -9.34 18.04
N LEU A 44 -0.84 -9.29 16.88
CA LEU A 44 -0.37 -8.59 15.70
C LEU A 44 -1.10 -7.24 15.61
N LEU A 45 -0.39 -6.14 15.80
CA LEU A 45 -0.94 -4.80 15.71
C LEU A 45 -0.76 -4.24 14.29
N LEU A 46 -1.77 -3.54 13.78
CA LEU A 46 -1.67 -2.72 12.58
C LEU A 46 -1.86 -1.27 12.99
N ILE A 47 -0.79 -0.48 12.88
CA ILE A 47 -0.74 0.91 13.36
C ILE A 47 -0.59 1.79 12.14
N GLU A 48 -1.59 2.61 11.87
CA GLU A 48 -1.54 3.58 10.79
C GLU A 48 -0.68 4.78 11.22
N LEU A 49 0.30 5.11 10.38
CA LEU A 49 1.24 6.20 10.57
C LEU A 49 0.94 7.27 9.51
N ALA A 50 0.58 8.46 9.94
CA ALA A 50 0.45 9.59 9.04
C ALA A 50 1.82 9.99 8.49
N ARG A 51 1.87 10.51 7.26
CA ARG A 51 3.12 10.93 6.63
C ARG A 51 3.87 11.97 7.48
N GLU A 52 3.15 12.88 8.08
CA GLU A 52 3.66 13.96 8.93
C GLU A 52 4.39 13.42 10.16
N ASP A 53 3.96 12.26 10.65
CA ASP A 53 4.51 11.65 11.87
C ASP A 53 5.78 10.83 11.62
N ILE A 54 6.16 10.60 10.36
CA ILE A 54 7.37 9.84 10.00
C ILE A 54 8.63 10.48 10.61
N ALA A 55 8.68 11.80 10.70
CA ALA A 55 9.83 12.51 11.30
C ALA A 55 10.05 12.15 12.77
N THR A 56 9.00 11.76 13.49
CA THR A 56 9.02 11.43 14.93
C THR A 56 8.91 9.96 15.23
N VAL A 57 8.85 9.11 14.20
CA VAL A 57 8.61 7.66 14.32
C VAL A 57 9.61 6.94 15.23
N GLY A 58 10.82 7.47 15.40
CA GLY A 58 11.83 6.90 16.32
C GLY A 58 11.32 6.74 17.75
N ARG A 59 10.53 7.69 18.25
CA ARG A 59 9.91 7.59 19.60
C ARG A 59 8.89 6.45 19.64
N LEU A 60 8.06 6.33 18.62
CA LEU A 60 7.09 5.25 18.50
C LEU A 60 7.79 3.88 18.47
N LEU A 61 8.88 3.75 17.72
CA LEU A 61 9.66 2.51 17.66
C LEU A 61 10.21 2.09 19.02
N THR A 62 10.66 3.05 19.84
CA THR A 62 11.11 2.76 21.21
C THR A 62 9.99 2.18 22.08
N HIS A 63 8.78 2.75 21.98
CA HIS A 63 7.62 2.22 22.69
C HIS A 63 7.22 0.83 22.18
N LEU A 64 7.17 0.64 20.86
CA LEU A 64 6.78 -0.63 20.25
C LEU A 64 7.78 -1.74 20.56
N ALA A 65 9.07 -1.42 20.65
CA ALA A 65 10.11 -2.38 21.01
C ALA A 65 9.87 -3.04 22.38
N ALA A 66 9.28 -2.29 23.32
CA ALA A 66 8.99 -2.76 24.66
C ALA A 66 7.65 -3.52 24.78
N LEU A 67 6.81 -3.51 23.75
CA LEU A 67 5.51 -4.18 23.78
C LEU A 67 5.65 -5.69 23.54
N PRO A 68 4.91 -6.54 24.26
CA PRO A 68 4.80 -7.98 23.97
C PRO A 68 3.84 -8.23 22.81
N ALA A 69 4.09 -7.58 21.66
CA ALA A 69 3.26 -7.64 20.46
C ALA A 69 4.15 -7.49 19.20
N ASN A 70 3.72 -8.09 18.10
CA ASN A 70 4.28 -7.81 16.79
C ASN A 70 3.50 -6.64 16.17
N SER A 71 4.18 -5.67 15.59
CA SER A 71 3.57 -4.44 15.09
C SER A 71 3.91 -4.20 13.62
N ILE A 72 2.91 -3.89 12.82
CA ILE A 72 3.06 -3.41 11.45
C ILE A 72 2.75 -1.92 11.46
N LEU A 73 3.77 -1.08 11.23
CA LEU A 73 3.59 0.33 10.94
C LEU A 73 3.17 0.47 9.48
N PHE A 74 2.00 1.01 9.25
CA PHE A 74 1.42 1.14 7.93
C PHE A 74 1.29 2.62 7.54
N CYS A 75 2.00 3.02 6.49
CA CYS A 75 1.89 4.36 5.91
C CYS A 75 1.19 4.27 4.55
N ASP A 76 -0.02 4.85 4.47
CA ASP A 76 -0.81 4.87 3.24
C ASP A 76 -0.42 6.08 2.36
N ASP A 77 -0.43 5.86 1.03
CA ASP A 77 -0.13 6.87 -0.01
C ASP A 77 1.19 7.62 0.19
N LEU A 78 2.25 6.87 0.53
CA LEU A 78 3.58 7.42 0.77
C LEU A 78 4.15 8.02 -0.52
N SER A 79 4.53 9.29 -0.45
CA SER A 79 5.26 10.01 -1.49
C SER A 79 6.08 11.12 -0.84
N PHE A 80 7.24 11.44 -1.40
CA PHE A 80 8.13 12.47 -0.88
C PHE A 80 8.39 13.54 -1.92
N ASP A 81 8.59 14.75 -1.44
CA ASP A 81 9.15 15.85 -2.21
C ASP A 81 10.66 15.95 -1.94
N TYR A 82 11.37 16.80 -2.70
CA TYR A 82 12.83 16.81 -2.75
C TYR A 82 13.55 17.05 -1.41
N ASP A 83 13.03 17.93 -0.56
CA ASP A 83 13.65 18.34 0.71
C ASP A 83 12.89 17.80 1.95
N ASP A 84 12.15 16.70 1.78
CA ASP A 84 11.30 16.21 2.83
C ASP A 84 12.11 15.57 3.97
N ALA A 85 12.05 16.17 5.15
CA ALA A 85 12.69 15.63 6.37
C ALA A 85 12.16 14.21 6.70
N ALA A 86 10.92 13.89 6.33
CA ALA A 86 10.34 12.56 6.51
C ALA A 86 11.08 11.50 5.67
N TYR A 87 11.62 11.86 4.50
CA TYR A 87 12.43 10.97 3.69
C TYR A 87 13.67 10.48 4.44
N LYS A 88 14.44 11.41 5.06
CA LYS A 88 15.66 11.09 5.82
C LYS A 88 15.34 10.24 7.04
N SER A 89 14.28 10.58 7.74
CA SER A 89 13.81 9.81 8.91
C SER A 89 13.40 8.41 8.53
N LEU A 90 12.65 8.24 7.45
CA LEU A 90 12.24 6.91 6.97
C LEU A 90 13.43 6.07 6.52
N LYS A 91 14.42 6.67 5.84
CA LYS A 91 15.67 6.00 5.46
C LYS A 91 16.35 5.42 6.70
N THR A 92 16.54 6.24 7.74
CA THR A 92 17.15 5.81 9.00
C THR A 92 16.39 4.66 9.66
N VAL A 93 15.05 4.71 9.64
CA VAL A 93 14.19 3.66 10.21
C VAL A 93 14.30 2.36 9.45
N LEU A 94 14.30 2.42 8.11
CA LEU A 94 14.39 1.22 7.26
C LEU A 94 15.78 0.59 7.31
N ASP A 95 16.85 1.40 7.45
CA ASP A 95 18.23 0.93 7.63
C ASP A 95 18.47 0.38 9.02
N GLY A 96 17.59 0.65 9.97
CA GLY A 96 17.71 0.24 11.35
C GLY A 96 18.55 1.16 12.22
N GLY A 97 19.21 2.20 11.67
CA GLY A 97 20.06 3.15 12.41
C GLY A 97 21.07 2.45 13.37
N LEU A 98 21.65 3.20 14.31
CA LEU A 98 22.52 2.65 15.35
C LEU A 98 21.81 1.70 16.33
N ALA A 99 20.52 1.93 16.59
CA ALA A 99 19.71 1.11 17.50
C ALA A 99 19.11 -0.14 16.83
N GLY A 100 19.20 -0.24 15.51
CA GLY A 100 18.49 -1.27 14.74
C GLY A 100 16.98 -1.05 14.68
N ARG A 101 16.33 -1.67 13.69
CA ARG A 101 14.88 -1.79 13.70
C ARG A 101 14.48 -2.83 14.76
N PRO A 102 13.50 -2.55 15.64
CA PRO A 102 13.01 -3.55 16.58
C PRO A 102 12.55 -4.81 15.84
N ALA A 103 12.93 -5.99 16.32
CA ALA A 103 12.62 -7.27 15.68
C ALA A 103 11.10 -7.52 15.58
N ASN A 104 10.33 -6.92 16.49
CA ASN A 104 8.87 -7.00 16.56
C ASN A 104 8.16 -5.89 15.78
N VAL A 105 8.84 -5.16 14.88
CA VAL A 105 8.24 -4.11 14.06
C VAL A 105 8.54 -4.33 12.58
N LEU A 106 7.52 -4.28 11.74
CA LEU A 106 7.62 -4.16 10.27
C LEU A 106 7.08 -2.82 9.79
N PHE A 107 7.61 -2.36 8.66
CA PHE A 107 7.12 -1.16 8.00
C PHE A 107 6.48 -1.54 6.65
N TYR A 108 5.20 -1.20 6.49
CA TYR A 108 4.46 -1.37 5.24
C TYR A 108 4.05 -0.01 4.70
N ALA A 109 4.24 0.19 3.41
CA ALA A 109 3.81 1.41 2.75
C ALA A 109 3.03 1.12 1.48
N THR A 110 2.10 2.01 1.14
CA THR A 110 1.55 2.05 -0.20
C THR A 110 2.03 3.30 -0.92
N SER A 111 2.11 3.25 -2.24
CA SER A 111 2.43 4.41 -3.07
C SER A 111 1.72 4.32 -4.43
N ASN A 112 1.37 5.46 -4.99
CA ASN A 112 0.88 5.53 -6.36
C ASN A 112 2.03 5.57 -7.39
N ARG A 113 3.28 5.63 -6.92
CA ARG A 113 4.51 5.66 -7.72
C ARG A 113 5.37 4.45 -7.42
N ARG A 114 6.06 3.93 -8.43
CA ARG A 114 7.04 2.84 -8.26
C ARG A 114 8.24 3.30 -7.45
N HIS A 115 8.74 4.47 -7.75
CA HIS A 115 9.75 5.17 -6.99
C HIS A 115 9.06 6.26 -6.18
N LEU A 116 9.37 6.38 -4.91
CA LEU A 116 8.69 7.26 -3.97
C LEU A 116 8.88 8.76 -4.25
N LEU A 117 9.67 9.12 -5.25
CA LEU A 117 10.00 10.48 -5.69
C LEU A 117 9.42 10.83 -7.07
N PRO A 118 9.18 12.12 -7.41
CA PRO A 118 8.64 12.57 -8.70
C PRO A 118 9.55 12.21 -9.88
N ARG A 119 8.95 11.80 -11.02
CA ARG A 119 9.66 11.49 -12.28
C ARG A 119 10.32 12.71 -12.92
N ASP A 120 9.68 13.86 -12.85
CA ASP A 120 10.11 15.09 -13.53
C ASP A 120 11.48 15.59 -13.04
N MET A 121 11.88 15.20 -11.85
CA MET A 121 13.21 15.49 -11.32
C MET A 121 14.29 14.55 -11.87
N MET A 122 13.96 13.30 -12.18
CA MET A 122 14.89 12.35 -12.78
C MET A 122 15.28 12.77 -14.20
N GLU A 123 14.36 13.36 -14.97
CA GLU A 123 14.61 13.83 -16.34
C GLU A 123 15.37 15.17 -16.40
N ASN A 124 15.10 16.08 -15.45
CA ASN A 124 15.78 17.37 -15.39
C ASN A 124 17.22 17.25 -14.85
N GLU A 125 17.50 16.32 -13.94
CA GLU A 125 18.84 16.07 -13.42
C GLU A 125 19.73 15.33 -14.41
N GLN A 126 19.19 14.53 -15.32
CA GLN A 126 19.95 13.96 -16.45
C GLN A 126 20.50 15.04 -17.40
N ARG A 127 19.94 16.24 -17.40
CA ARG A 127 20.42 17.39 -18.20
C ARG A 127 21.48 18.25 -17.50
N ALA A 128 21.58 18.19 -16.17
CA ALA A 128 22.58 18.88 -15.36
C ALA A 128 23.69 17.89 -14.95
N ALA A 129 24.54 17.53 -15.91
CA ALA A 129 25.62 16.56 -15.70
C ALA A 129 26.62 17.03 -14.64
N ILE A 130 26.84 16.18 -13.66
CA ILE A 130 28.00 15.84 -12.82
C ILE A 130 27.60 15.43 -11.40
N HIS A 131 26.49 15.95 -10.83
CA HIS A 131 26.00 15.54 -9.49
C HIS A 131 24.76 14.65 -9.53
N SER A 132 24.29 14.27 -10.72
CA SER A 132 23.00 13.59 -10.92
C SER A 132 23.01 12.11 -10.53
N GLN A 133 24.14 11.43 -10.66
CA GLN A 133 24.21 9.99 -10.44
C GLN A 133 24.13 9.63 -8.95
N GLU A 134 24.83 10.36 -8.08
CA GLU A 134 24.77 10.15 -6.63
C GLU A 134 23.38 10.46 -6.06
N ALA A 135 22.73 11.51 -6.56
CA ALA A 135 21.38 11.86 -6.13
C ALA A 135 20.31 10.84 -6.62
N ILE A 136 20.49 10.28 -7.82
CA ILE A 136 19.62 9.21 -8.35
C ILE A 136 19.84 7.92 -7.55
N ASP A 137 21.08 7.54 -7.29
CA ASP A 137 21.43 6.35 -6.52
C ASP A 137 20.93 6.46 -5.07
N GLU A 138 20.99 7.63 -4.48
CA GLU A 138 20.44 7.87 -3.14
C GLU A 138 18.91 7.78 -3.11
N LYS A 139 18.23 8.16 -4.18
CA LYS A 139 16.76 8.17 -4.32
C LYS A 139 16.16 6.80 -4.65
N VAL A 140 16.82 6.01 -5.49
CA VAL A 140 16.49 4.61 -5.75
C VAL A 140 16.63 3.79 -4.46
N SER A 141 17.63 4.14 -3.67
CA SER A 141 18.03 3.45 -2.45
C SER A 141 16.96 3.35 -1.37
N LEU A 142 16.00 4.31 -1.27
CA LEU A 142 14.92 4.19 -0.26
C LEU A 142 13.92 3.09 -0.59
N SER A 143 13.54 3.01 -1.85
CA SER A 143 12.62 1.96 -2.29
C SER A 143 13.26 0.59 -2.13
N ASP A 144 14.54 0.44 -2.42
CA ASP A 144 15.29 -0.83 -2.32
C ASP A 144 15.38 -1.37 -0.89
N ARG A 145 15.20 -0.50 0.13
CA ARG A 145 15.14 -0.90 1.54
C ARG A 145 13.86 -1.64 1.93
N PHE A 146 12.85 -1.58 1.07
CA PHE A 146 11.72 -2.48 1.18
C PHE A 146 12.09 -3.82 0.53
N GLY A 147 12.31 -4.85 1.31
CA GLY A 147 12.69 -6.16 0.78
C GLY A 147 11.59 -6.89 0.02
N LEU A 148 10.35 -6.38 0.04
CA LEU A 148 9.22 -6.90 -0.74
C LEU A 148 8.53 -5.76 -1.51
N TRP A 149 8.44 -5.92 -2.83
CA TRP A 149 7.77 -4.99 -3.72
C TRP A 149 6.59 -5.68 -4.40
N LEU A 150 5.41 -5.08 -4.27
CA LEU A 150 4.18 -5.57 -4.89
C LEU A 150 3.62 -4.50 -5.83
N GLY A 151 3.59 -4.81 -7.13
CA GLY A 151 3.08 -3.92 -8.17
C GLY A 151 1.59 -4.12 -8.40
N PHE A 152 0.81 -3.04 -8.37
CA PHE A 152 -0.61 -3.01 -8.67
C PHE A 152 -0.84 -2.26 -9.98
N HIS A 153 -1.01 -2.99 -11.05
CA HIS A 153 -1.23 -2.42 -12.38
C HIS A 153 -2.70 -2.06 -12.58
N ARG A 154 -2.99 -1.22 -13.58
CA ARG A 154 -4.37 -0.97 -13.99
C ARG A 154 -5.01 -2.26 -14.44
N CYS A 155 -6.26 -2.50 -14.06
CA CYS A 155 -6.99 -3.66 -14.54
C CYS A 155 -7.46 -3.47 -15.98
N ASP A 156 -7.51 -4.55 -16.72
CA ASP A 156 -8.21 -4.63 -18.00
C ASP A 156 -9.73 -4.68 -17.79
N GLN A 157 -10.47 -4.79 -18.89
CA GLN A 157 -11.92 -4.81 -18.84
C GLN A 157 -12.45 -6.08 -18.16
N ASP A 158 -11.84 -7.22 -18.43
CA ASP A 158 -12.32 -8.50 -17.91
C ASP A 158 -12.09 -8.62 -16.42
N THR A 159 -10.93 -8.16 -15.93
CA THR A 159 -10.63 -8.07 -14.50
C THR A 159 -11.60 -7.09 -13.80
N TYR A 160 -11.92 -5.95 -14.42
CA TYR A 160 -12.87 -4.99 -13.88
C TYR A 160 -14.27 -5.60 -13.73
N LEU A 161 -14.76 -6.28 -14.77
CA LEU A 161 -16.06 -6.95 -14.76
C LEU A 161 -16.09 -8.12 -13.77
N ALA A 162 -14.99 -8.88 -13.65
CA ALA A 162 -14.88 -9.93 -12.65
C ALA A 162 -14.99 -9.39 -11.21
N MET A 163 -14.41 -8.21 -10.93
CA MET A 163 -14.56 -7.54 -9.63
C MET A 163 -16.03 -7.13 -9.39
N VAL A 164 -16.69 -6.53 -10.39
CA VAL A 164 -18.10 -6.16 -10.30
C VAL A 164 -18.96 -7.37 -9.98
N ASN A 165 -18.82 -8.44 -10.76
CA ASN A 165 -19.59 -9.67 -10.59
C ASN A 165 -19.33 -10.29 -9.20
N GLY A 166 -18.08 -10.26 -8.72
CA GLY A 166 -17.74 -10.72 -7.38
C GLY A 166 -18.48 -9.96 -6.28
N TYR A 167 -18.53 -8.64 -6.35
CA TYR A 167 -19.26 -7.82 -5.37
C TYR A 167 -20.78 -8.02 -5.42
N LEU A 168 -21.36 -8.16 -6.61
CA LEU A 168 -22.79 -8.43 -6.75
C LEU A 168 -23.16 -9.82 -6.26
N ALA A 169 -22.32 -10.82 -6.53
CA ALA A 169 -22.51 -12.18 -6.05
C ALA A 169 -22.44 -12.25 -4.51
N GLU A 170 -21.48 -11.55 -3.90
CA GLU A 170 -21.35 -11.46 -2.44
C GLU A 170 -22.58 -10.80 -1.80
N ALA A 171 -23.17 -9.81 -2.47
CA ALA A 171 -24.41 -9.17 -2.02
C ALA A 171 -25.68 -9.99 -2.33
N GLY A 172 -25.56 -11.14 -3.03
CA GLY A 172 -26.69 -11.97 -3.40
C GLY A 172 -27.60 -11.39 -4.49
N VAL A 173 -27.15 -10.38 -5.22
CA VAL A 173 -27.93 -9.74 -6.28
C VAL A 173 -27.93 -10.63 -7.52
N LYS A 174 -29.12 -10.92 -8.04
CA LYS A 174 -29.34 -11.62 -9.30
C LYS A 174 -29.77 -10.59 -10.35
N ALA A 175 -28.97 -10.36 -11.35
CA ALA A 175 -29.26 -9.46 -12.47
C ALA A 175 -28.82 -10.10 -13.79
N ASP A 176 -29.35 -9.60 -14.90
CA ASP A 176 -28.90 -10.00 -16.23
C ASP A 176 -27.43 -9.61 -16.44
N GLU A 177 -26.63 -10.55 -16.89
CA GLU A 177 -25.17 -10.36 -17.05
C GLU A 177 -24.85 -9.29 -18.10
N ASN A 178 -25.63 -9.20 -19.18
CA ASN A 178 -25.44 -8.20 -20.23
C ASN A 178 -25.81 -6.81 -19.76
N GLU A 179 -26.88 -6.69 -18.97
CA GLU A 179 -27.29 -5.44 -18.37
C GLU A 179 -26.21 -4.93 -17.39
N VAL A 180 -25.74 -5.77 -16.48
CA VAL A 180 -24.67 -5.44 -15.54
C VAL A 180 -23.40 -5.02 -16.29
N ARG A 181 -23.01 -5.79 -17.32
CA ARG A 181 -21.85 -5.48 -18.14
C ARG A 181 -21.94 -4.12 -18.80
N ALA A 182 -23.06 -3.82 -19.46
CA ALA A 182 -23.27 -2.55 -20.16
C ALA A 182 -23.20 -1.37 -19.16
N ALA A 183 -23.97 -1.44 -18.07
CA ALA A 183 -24.02 -0.40 -17.05
C ALA A 183 -22.66 -0.19 -16.34
N ALA A 184 -21.92 -1.26 -16.05
CA ALA A 184 -20.62 -1.18 -15.42
C ALA A 184 -19.57 -0.51 -16.34
N LEU A 185 -19.60 -0.79 -17.63
CA LEU A 185 -18.68 -0.16 -18.60
C LEU A 185 -19.01 1.32 -18.81
N GLU A 186 -20.28 1.69 -18.88
CA GLU A 186 -20.71 3.08 -18.92
C GLU A 186 -20.24 3.83 -17.66
N TRP A 187 -20.48 3.26 -16.48
CA TRP A 187 -20.01 3.83 -15.22
C TRP A 187 -18.50 4.06 -15.19
N ALA A 188 -17.70 3.06 -15.64
CA ALA A 188 -16.26 3.19 -15.70
C ALA A 188 -15.80 4.32 -16.63
N THR A 189 -16.51 4.53 -17.75
CA THR A 189 -16.22 5.60 -18.71
C THR A 189 -16.45 6.98 -18.07
N THR A 190 -17.56 7.16 -17.38
CA THR A 190 -17.92 8.43 -16.71
C THR A 190 -17.02 8.74 -15.51
N ARG A 191 -16.42 7.72 -14.87
CA ARG A 191 -15.53 7.88 -13.70
C ARG A 191 -14.03 7.91 -14.07
N GLY A 192 -13.72 8.01 -15.37
CA GLY A 192 -12.35 8.19 -15.84
C GLY A 192 -11.48 6.94 -15.85
N GLY A 193 -12.07 5.74 -15.76
CA GLY A 193 -11.35 4.49 -15.95
C GLY A 193 -11.80 3.33 -15.07
N ARG A 194 -11.15 2.21 -15.26
CA ARG A 194 -11.41 0.94 -14.57
C ARG A 194 -10.46 0.76 -13.40
N SER A 195 -11.01 0.46 -12.23
CA SER A 195 -10.25 0.13 -11.02
C SER A 195 -11.13 -0.62 -10.02
N GLY A 196 -10.54 -1.26 -9.02
CA GLY A 196 -11.29 -1.91 -7.95
C GLY A 196 -12.20 -0.95 -7.18
N ARG A 197 -11.76 0.31 -6.99
CA ARG A 197 -12.60 1.36 -6.37
C ARG A 197 -13.83 1.66 -7.23
N VAL A 198 -13.66 1.80 -8.53
CA VAL A 198 -14.76 2.10 -9.47
C VAL A 198 -15.70 0.90 -9.55
N ALA A 199 -15.20 -0.32 -9.57
CA ALA A 199 -16.01 -1.53 -9.52
C ALA A 199 -16.85 -1.60 -8.24
N TRP A 200 -16.24 -1.36 -7.09
CA TRP A 200 -16.96 -1.34 -5.82
C TRP A 200 -18.04 -0.24 -5.76
N GLN A 201 -17.73 0.99 -6.20
CA GLN A 201 -18.67 2.11 -6.24
C GLN A 201 -19.86 1.82 -7.15
N PHE A 202 -19.61 1.24 -8.34
CA PHE A 202 -20.67 0.78 -9.23
C PHE A 202 -21.56 -0.26 -8.56
N SER A 203 -20.95 -1.27 -7.95
CA SER A 203 -21.71 -2.35 -7.32
C SER A 203 -22.59 -1.84 -6.17
N GLN A 204 -22.09 -0.89 -5.36
CA GLN A 204 -22.90 -0.28 -4.30
C GLN A 204 -24.09 0.49 -4.84
N ASP A 205 -23.90 1.28 -5.92
CA ASP A 205 -24.98 2.03 -6.57
C ASP A 205 -26.01 1.07 -7.21
N PHE A 206 -25.53 0.03 -7.90
CA PHE A 206 -26.37 -0.98 -8.55
C PHE A 206 -27.22 -1.76 -7.53
N ILE A 207 -26.62 -2.22 -6.43
CA ILE A 207 -27.31 -2.88 -5.32
C ILE A 207 -28.41 -1.97 -4.75
N GLY A 208 -28.07 -0.69 -4.48
CA GLY A 208 -29.02 0.27 -3.93
C GLY A 208 -30.22 0.59 -4.83
N ARG A 209 -30.09 0.41 -6.15
CA ARG A 209 -31.22 0.56 -7.09
C ARG A 209 -32.08 -0.69 -7.21
N SER A 210 -31.52 -1.85 -6.85
CA SER A 210 -32.18 -3.16 -6.97
C SER A 210 -32.91 -3.58 -5.69
N THR A 211 -32.80 -2.76 -4.63
CA THR A 211 -33.48 -2.93 -3.33
C THR A 211 -34.73 -2.04 -3.26
#